data_ec27b401e9991c3094e3db5ff229b28c
#
_entry.id   ec27b401e9991c3094e3db5ff229b28c
#
_cell.length_a   1.000
_cell.length_b   1.000
_cell.length_c   1.000
_cell.angle_alpha   90.00
_cell.angle_beta   90.00
_cell.angle_gamma   90.00
#
_symmetry.space_group_name_H-M   'P 1'
#
loop_
_entity.id
_entity.type
_entity.pdbx_description
1 polymer ?
#
loop_
_entity_poly.entity_id
_entity_poly.type
_entity_poly.pdbx_seq_one_letter_code
_entity_poly.pdbx_strand_id
1 'polypeptide(L)'
;MFTYKMNVDVQEWDLFLENHPQGNLLQSSDWAKIKDTWGNERVGFYKENQLVGVANILIQPLPLGFSMFYIPRGPVINYEDKELLKFVLLTLKKLAKKSHAIMVKFDPSLFISRSLINQETIQNSKTFEIVEELQKNKVHWTGLTKDMAENIQPRFQANIHKENFSLDQLSKSTRQAIRTARNKGLEVKFGGLDLLDEFSFLMKKTESRKNISLRGKDYYQKLLTTYPN
;
A
#
# COMPACT_ATOMS: atom_id res chain seq x y z
N MET A 1 9.39 27.46 2.74
CA MET A 1 10.58 26.61 2.98
C MET A 1 10.11 25.24 3.44
N PHE A 2 10.67 24.13 2.93
CA PHE A 2 10.32 22.77 3.38
C PHE A 2 11.14 22.36 4.61
N THR A 3 10.51 21.66 5.53
CA THR A 3 11.12 21.03 6.70
C THR A 3 10.60 19.60 6.88
N TYR A 4 11.21 18.81 7.75
CA TYR A 4 10.68 17.49 8.11
C TYR A 4 10.74 17.28 9.62
N LYS A 5 9.81 16.48 10.14
CA LYS A 5 9.78 16.04 11.54
C LYS A 5 9.70 14.52 11.60
N MET A 6 10.41 13.95 12.57
CA MET A 6 10.26 12.53 12.92
C MET A 6 9.14 12.37 13.93
N ASN A 7 8.51 11.20 13.93
CA ASN A 7 7.50 10.83 14.92
C ASN A 7 6.37 11.89 15.05
N VAL A 8 5.80 12.26 13.90
CA VAL A 8 4.61 13.14 13.84
C VAL A 8 3.50 12.58 14.73
N ASP A 9 2.72 13.46 15.31
CA ASP A 9 1.54 13.09 16.09
C ASP A 9 0.62 12.15 15.31
N VAL A 10 0.08 11.13 15.98
CA VAL A 10 -0.70 10.07 15.33
C VAL A 10 -1.98 10.63 14.72
N GLN A 11 -2.65 11.57 15.40
CA GLN A 11 -3.91 12.13 14.91
C GLN A 11 -3.65 13.02 13.67
N GLU A 12 -2.61 13.88 13.72
CA GLU A 12 -2.21 14.69 12.57
C GLU A 12 -1.84 13.80 11.36
N TRP A 13 -1.11 12.71 11.63
CA TRP A 13 -0.68 11.75 10.63
C TRP A 13 -1.85 11.06 9.92
N ASP A 14 -2.73 10.41 10.69
CA ASP A 14 -3.81 9.61 10.13
C ASP A 14 -4.89 10.51 9.49
N LEU A 15 -5.17 11.68 10.06
CA LEU A 15 -6.04 12.69 9.44
C LEU A 15 -5.51 13.16 8.07
N PHE A 16 -4.20 13.35 7.94
CA PHE A 16 -3.57 13.67 6.65
C PHE A 16 -3.81 12.56 5.64
N LEU A 17 -3.62 11.30 6.04
CA LEU A 17 -3.82 10.15 5.16
C LEU A 17 -5.27 9.97 4.74
N GLU A 18 -6.23 10.14 5.63
CA GLU A 18 -7.67 10.06 5.36
C GLU A 18 -8.11 11.07 4.29
N ASN A 19 -7.54 12.25 4.31
CA ASN A 19 -7.87 13.34 3.40
C ASN A 19 -7.00 13.38 2.12
N HIS A 20 -5.98 12.53 2.01
CA HIS A 20 -5.08 12.55 0.85
C HIS A 20 -5.51 11.53 -0.20
N PRO A 21 -5.59 11.89 -1.52
CA PRO A 21 -6.04 10.98 -2.59
C PRO A 21 -5.24 9.68 -2.72
N GLN A 22 -3.99 9.68 -2.26
CA GLN A 22 -3.09 8.51 -2.23
C GLN A 22 -3.02 7.87 -0.84
N GLY A 23 -3.86 8.29 0.11
CA GLY A 23 -3.91 7.71 1.45
C GLY A 23 -4.11 6.20 1.37
N ASN A 24 -3.35 5.45 2.19
CA ASN A 24 -3.34 4.00 2.14
C ASN A 24 -3.07 3.41 3.53
N LEU A 25 -3.77 2.33 3.87
CA LEU A 25 -3.61 1.61 5.13
C LEU A 25 -2.14 1.25 5.42
N LEU A 26 -1.34 0.93 4.40
CA LEU A 26 0.07 0.58 4.57
C LEU A 26 0.94 1.78 5.01
N GLN A 27 0.40 2.99 4.94
CA GLN A 27 1.02 4.20 5.44
C GLN A 27 0.43 4.68 6.77
N SER A 28 -0.63 4.03 7.32
CA SER A 28 -1.22 4.40 8.60
C SER A 28 -0.21 4.31 9.74
N SER A 29 -0.46 5.06 10.80
CA SER A 29 0.40 5.09 11.99
C SER A 29 0.59 3.72 12.64
N ASP A 30 -0.42 2.86 12.53
CA ASP A 30 -0.46 1.55 13.18
C ASP A 30 0.07 0.40 12.30
N TRP A 31 0.34 0.64 11.00
CA TRP A 31 0.82 -0.42 10.11
C TRP A 31 2.10 -1.10 10.58
N ALA A 32 2.97 -0.36 11.23
CA ALA A 32 4.22 -0.91 11.78
C ALA A 32 3.99 -2.01 12.83
N LYS A 33 2.86 -1.99 13.54
CA LYS A 33 2.48 -3.04 14.51
C LYS A 33 2.27 -4.40 13.84
N ILE A 34 1.89 -4.41 12.55
CA ILE A 34 1.75 -5.63 11.74
C ILE A 34 3.11 -6.17 11.31
N LYS A 35 4.12 -5.30 11.17
CA LYS A 35 5.49 -5.60 10.73
C LYS A 35 6.48 -5.50 11.88
N ASP A 36 6.12 -6.03 13.04
CA ASP A 36 6.86 -5.93 14.29
C ASP A 36 8.28 -6.52 14.29
N THR A 37 8.63 -7.32 13.27
CA THR A 37 10.00 -7.83 13.07
C THR A 37 10.91 -6.83 12.35
N TRP A 38 10.37 -5.72 11.87
CA TRP A 38 11.10 -4.65 11.21
C TRP A 38 11.08 -3.39 12.07
N GLY A 39 12.14 -2.59 12.00
CA GLY A 39 12.12 -1.24 12.56
C GLY A 39 11.12 -0.37 11.82
N ASN A 40 10.73 0.74 12.46
CA ASN A 40 9.82 1.71 11.87
C ASN A 40 10.21 3.14 12.22
N GLU A 41 10.13 4.02 11.22
CA GLU A 41 10.22 5.46 11.40
C GLU A 41 9.10 6.16 10.61
N ARG A 42 8.46 7.16 11.23
CA ARG A 42 7.45 8.01 10.60
C ARG A 42 8.02 9.39 10.36
N VAL A 43 7.98 9.85 9.11
CA VAL A 43 8.52 11.15 8.69
C VAL A 43 7.42 11.99 8.07
N GLY A 44 7.11 13.14 8.68
CA GLY A 44 6.22 14.15 8.10
C GLY A 44 7.04 15.24 7.40
N PHE A 45 6.55 15.67 6.26
CA PHE A 45 7.12 16.76 5.46
C PHE A 45 6.21 17.98 5.58
N TYR A 46 6.79 19.13 5.87
CA TYR A 46 6.06 20.37 6.15
C TYR A 46 6.48 21.48 5.20
N LYS A 47 5.50 22.30 4.82
CA LYS A 47 5.71 23.59 4.16
C LYS A 47 5.06 24.67 5.03
N GLU A 48 5.84 25.63 5.52
CA GLU A 48 5.31 26.72 6.38
C GLU A 48 4.48 26.22 7.56
N ASN A 49 4.97 25.17 8.24
CA ASN A 49 4.32 24.46 9.36
C ASN A 49 3.07 23.64 9.00
N GLN A 50 2.65 23.59 7.74
CA GLN A 50 1.57 22.72 7.29
C GLN A 50 2.14 21.37 6.86
N LEU A 51 1.53 20.26 7.29
CA LEU A 51 1.87 18.91 6.84
C LEU A 51 1.45 18.73 5.37
N VAL A 52 2.41 18.47 4.49
CA VAL A 52 2.21 18.34 3.04
C VAL A 52 2.63 16.97 2.49
N GLY A 53 3.10 16.09 3.36
CA GLY A 53 3.45 14.74 2.98
C GLY A 53 3.92 13.88 4.15
N VAL A 54 3.81 12.58 3.99
CA VAL A 54 4.20 11.58 5.01
C VAL A 54 4.90 10.38 4.38
N ALA A 55 5.80 9.75 5.15
CA ALA A 55 6.44 8.50 4.79
C ALA A 55 6.53 7.58 6.01
N ASN A 56 5.77 6.49 6.03
CA ASN A 56 5.91 5.41 6.98
C ASN A 56 6.99 4.44 6.46
N ILE A 57 8.17 4.49 7.07
CA ILE A 57 9.35 3.75 6.65
C ILE A 57 9.46 2.48 7.47
N LEU A 58 9.37 1.34 6.82
CA LEU A 58 9.70 0.05 7.40
C LEU A 58 11.20 -0.20 7.19
N ILE A 59 11.90 -0.55 8.26
CA ILE A 59 13.36 -0.75 8.25
C ILE A 59 13.64 -2.24 8.40
N GLN A 60 13.96 -2.87 7.27
CA GLN A 60 14.34 -4.27 7.27
C GLN A 60 15.81 -4.42 7.68
N PRO A 61 16.12 -5.15 8.78
CA PRO A 61 17.50 -5.44 9.12
C PRO A 61 18.11 -6.39 8.09
N LEU A 62 19.38 -6.16 7.75
CA LEU A 62 20.20 -6.97 6.86
C LEU A 62 21.46 -7.42 7.59
N PRO A 63 22.18 -8.44 7.09
CA PRO A 63 23.45 -8.86 7.66
C PRO A 63 24.47 -7.72 7.81
N LEU A 64 25.43 -7.89 8.71
CA LEU A 64 26.54 -6.94 8.95
C LEU A 64 26.11 -5.55 9.44
N GLY A 65 24.95 -5.42 10.06
CA GLY A 65 24.44 -4.14 10.59
C GLY A 65 23.89 -3.20 9.52
N PHE A 66 23.72 -3.66 8.28
CA PHE A 66 23.03 -2.93 7.24
C PHE A 66 21.51 -3.01 7.39
N SER A 67 20.82 -2.15 6.66
CA SER A 67 19.34 -2.18 6.58
C SER A 67 18.85 -1.87 5.17
N MET A 68 17.55 -2.05 4.96
CA MET A 68 16.83 -1.58 3.78
C MET A 68 15.60 -0.80 4.25
N PHE A 69 15.38 0.36 3.66
CA PHE A 69 14.15 1.13 3.82
C PHE A 69 13.11 0.68 2.81
N TYR A 70 11.91 0.37 3.28
CA TYR A 70 10.76 0.13 2.44
C TYR A 70 9.58 1.02 2.85
N ILE A 71 9.02 1.75 1.88
CA ILE A 71 7.91 2.68 2.08
C ILE A 71 6.72 2.17 1.26
N PRO A 72 5.90 1.25 1.83
CA PRO A 72 4.81 0.61 1.10
C PRO A 72 3.73 1.64 0.75
N ARG A 73 3.32 1.66 -0.52
CA ARG A 73 2.29 2.60 -1.03
C ARG A 73 2.56 4.07 -0.71
N GLY A 74 3.84 4.41 -0.51
CA GLY A 74 4.28 5.76 -0.19
C GLY A 74 5.59 6.12 -0.88
N PRO A 75 6.17 7.28 -0.53
CA PRO A 75 5.62 8.32 0.35
C PRO A 75 4.30 8.89 -0.19
N VAL A 76 3.42 9.35 0.73
CA VAL A 76 2.16 10.01 0.37
C VAL A 76 2.41 11.51 0.29
N ILE A 77 2.50 12.03 -0.93
CA ILE A 77 2.84 13.43 -1.24
C ILE A 77 2.16 13.86 -2.54
N ASN A 78 2.11 15.16 -2.79
CA ASN A 78 1.82 15.65 -4.14
C ASN A 78 3.06 15.47 -5.04
N TYR A 79 3.07 14.45 -5.88
CA TYR A 79 4.17 14.15 -6.81
C TYR A 79 4.32 15.15 -7.95
N GLU A 80 3.32 16.00 -8.20
CA GLU A 80 3.39 17.09 -9.20
C GLU A 80 4.19 18.30 -8.67
N ASP A 81 4.36 18.43 -7.33
CA ASP A 81 5.24 19.43 -6.71
C ASP A 81 6.69 18.92 -6.75
N LYS A 82 7.43 19.33 -7.79
CA LYS A 82 8.83 18.91 -8.02
C LYS A 82 9.77 19.32 -6.91
N GLU A 83 9.53 20.47 -6.26
CA GLU A 83 10.37 20.94 -5.15
C GLU A 83 10.14 20.08 -3.91
N LEU A 84 8.88 19.77 -3.59
CA LEU A 84 8.54 18.83 -2.53
C LEU A 84 9.14 17.44 -2.80
N LEU A 85 8.96 16.92 -4.01
CA LEU A 85 9.49 15.62 -4.41
C LEU A 85 11.01 15.55 -4.20
N LYS A 86 11.75 16.55 -4.68
CA LYS A 86 13.20 16.63 -4.51
C LYS A 86 13.59 16.70 -3.03
N PHE A 87 12.89 17.51 -2.24
CA PHE A 87 13.13 17.62 -0.80
C PHE A 87 12.90 16.29 -0.08
N VAL A 88 11.82 15.60 -0.39
CA VAL A 88 11.48 14.27 0.16
C VAL A 88 12.57 13.25 -0.17
N LEU A 89 12.98 13.14 -1.43
CA LEU A 89 14.03 12.20 -1.85
C LEU A 89 15.38 12.47 -1.17
N LEU A 90 15.77 13.73 -1.03
CA LEU A 90 17.00 14.12 -0.32
C LEU A 90 16.92 13.77 1.17
N THR A 91 15.76 13.99 1.79
CA THR A 91 15.52 13.66 3.20
C THR A 91 15.58 12.15 3.41
N LEU A 92 14.89 11.36 2.60
CA LEU A 92 14.92 9.90 2.67
C LEU A 92 16.34 9.35 2.49
N LYS A 93 17.11 9.90 1.55
CA LYS A 93 18.52 9.54 1.36
C LYS A 93 19.38 9.85 2.58
N LYS A 94 19.15 11.00 3.22
CA LYS A 94 19.85 11.40 4.46
C LYS A 94 19.54 10.44 5.61
N LEU A 95 18.25 10.12 5.81
CA LEU A 95 17.80 9.19 6.86
C LEU A 95 18.33 7.77 6.60
N ALA A 96 18.26 7.30 5.36
CA ALA A 96 18.80 5.99 4.97
C ALA A 96 20.28 5.86 5.30
N LYS A 97 21.09 6.87 4.99
CA LYS A 97 22.51 6.88 5.36
C LYS A 97 22.73 6.81 6.87
N LYS A 98 21.93 7.54 7.67
CA LYS A 98 22.02 7.52 9.14
C LYS A 98 21.71 6.14 9.72
N SER A 99 20.81 5.38 9.08
CA SER A 99 20.40 4.04 9.51
C SER A 99 21.15 2.91 8.79
N HIS A 100 22.29 3.21 8.15
CA HIS A 100 23.09 2.27 7.36
C HIS A 100 22.27 1.51 6.31
N ALA A 101 21.22 2.14 5.77
CA ALA A 101 20.42 1.54 4.73
C ALA A 101 21.14 1.60 3.39
N ILE A 102 21.31 0.44 2.76
CA ILE A 102 21.95 0.30 1.46
C ILE A 102 21.00 0.62 0.30
N MET A 103 19.68 0.61 0.55
CA MET A 103 18.65 0.86 -0.43
C MET A 103 17.41 1.48 0.22
N VAL A 104 16.76 2.38 -0.53
CA VAL A 104 15.40 2.87 -0.25
C VAL A 104 14.48 2.38 -1.36
N LYS A 105 13.49 1.57 -1.02
CA LYS A 105 12.48 1.06 -1.94
C LYS A 105 11.12 1.65 -1.60
N PHE A 106 10.36 2.08 -2.62
CA PHE A 106 9.02 2.61 -2.44
C PHE A 106 8.16 2.36 -3.68
N ASP A 107 6.85 2.30 -3.49
CA ASP A 107 5.87 1.97 -4.52
C ASP A 107 4.57 2.78 -4.34
N PRO A 108 4.61 4.10 -4.64
CA PRO A 108 3.47 4.98 -4.41
C PRO A 108 2.22 4.57 -5.20
N SER A 109 1.06 4.92 -4.67
CA SER A 109 -0.24 4.65 -5.30
C SER A 109 -0.52 5.58 -6.47
N LEU A 110 0.30 5.52 -7.52
CA LEU A 110 0.12 6.26 -8.77
C LEU A 110 -0.51 5.34 -9.81
N PHE A 111 -1.66 5.71 -10.36
CA PHE A 111 -2.28 4.91 -11.42
C PHE A 111 -1.81 5.36 -12.81
N ILE A 112 -1.55 4.39 -13.68
CA ILE A 112 -1.15 4.60 -15.07
C ILE A 112 -2.36 4.64 -15.99
N SER A 113 -3.31 3.75 -15.73
CA SER A 113 -4.56 3.69 -16.47
C SER A 113 -5.69 3.18 -15.58
N ARG A 114 -6.90 3.59 -15.90
CA ARG A 114 -8.12 3.15 -15.23
C ARG A 114 -9.14 2.76 -16.29
N SER A 115 -9.67 1.55 -16.18
CA SER A 115 -10.78 1.08 -16.99
C SER A 115 -12.00 0.87 -16.12
N LEU A 116 -13.14 1.44 -16.49
CA LEU A 116 -14.42 1.09 -15.93
C LEU A 116 -15.06 0.00 -16.80
N ILE A 117 -15.90 -0.84 -16.20
CA ILE A 117 -16.61 -1.88 -16.95
C ILE A 117 -17.44 -1.22 -18.04
N ASN A 118 -17.29 -1.69 -19.27
CA ASN A 118 -17.97 -1.18 -20.49
C ASN A 118 -17.65 0.28 -20.86
N GLN A 119 -16.53 0.82 -20.39
CA GLN A 119 -16.07 2.17 -20.76
C GLN A 119 -14.65 2.12 -21.32
N GLU A 120 -14.27 3.18 -22.01
CA GLU A 120 -12.91 3.34 -22.51
C GLU A 120 -11.90 3.45 -21.36
N THR A 121 -10.69 2.97 -21.64
CA THR A 121 -9.58 3.06 -20.68
C THR A 121 -9.05 4.49 -20.63
N ILE A 122 -9.11 5.12 -19.48
CA ILE A 122 -8.51 6.43 -19.23
C ILE A 122 -7.02 6.23 -18.92
N GLN A 123 -6.16 6.83 -19.74
CA GLN A 123 -4.71 6.88 -19.49
C GLN A 123 -4.35 8.08 -18.63
N ASN A 124 -3.37 7.91 -17.75
CA ASN A 124 -2.83 9.00 -16.94
C ASN A 124 -1.39 9.31 -17.39
N SER A 125 -1.25 10.22 -18.36
CA SER A 125 0.06 10.65 -18.87
C SER A 125 0.96 11.29 -17.79
N LYS A 126 0.36 11.97 -16.81
CA LYS A 126 1.09 12.60 -15.70
C LYS A 126 1.91 11.60 -14.88
N THR A 127 1.48 10.36 -14.78
CA THR A 127 2.25 9.34 -14.07
C THR A 127 3.59 9.08 -14.74
N PHE A 128 3.67 9.11 -16.06
CA PHE A 128 4.94 8.96 -16.77
C PHE A 128 5.84 10.18 -16.60
N GLU A 129 5.28 11.39 -16.57
CA GLU A 129 6.03 12.63 -16.26
C GLU A 129 6.63 12.58 -14.85
N ILE A 130 5.85 12.05 -13.87
CA ILE A 130 6.34 11.82 -12.50
C ILE A 130 7.49 10.79 -12.48
N VAL A 131 7.35 9.70 -13.24
CA VAL A 131 8.42 8.68 -13.35
C VAL A 131 9.69 9.29 -13.94
N GLU A 132 9.57 10.10 -14.99
CA GLU A 132 10.72 10.82 -15.58
C GLU A 132 11.37 11.76 -14.54
N GLU A 133 10.56 12.48 -13.75
CA GLU A 133 11.09 13.37 -12.72
C GLU A 133 11.80 12.60 -11.61
N LEU A 134 11.27 11.44 -11.21
CA LEU A 134 11.93 10.52 -10.27
C LEU A 134 13.29 10.05 -10.83
N GLN A 135 13.34 9.66 -12.11
CA GLN A 135 14.58 9.22 -12.76
C GLN A 135 15.63 10.35 -12.86
N LYS A 136 15.21 11.60 -13.16
CA LYS A 136 16.08 12.78 -13.10
C LYS A 136 16.69 12.98 -11.70
N ASN A 137 15.96 12.64 -10.66
CA ASN A 137 16.41 12.66 -9.27
C ASN A 137 17.13 11.35 -8.84
N LYS A 138 17.62 10.55 -9.81
CA LYS A 138 18.42 9.34 -9.56
C LYS A 138 17.65 8.18 -8.89
N VAL A 139 16.35 8.15 -9.03
CA VAL A 139 15.53 7.01 -8.64
C VAL A 139 15.53 5.99 -9.78
N HIS A 140 15.86 4.75 -9.47
CA HIS A 140 15.76 3.65 -10.43
C HIS A 140 14.32 3.14 -10.49
N TRP A 141 13.70 3.20 -11.66
CA TRP A 141 12.39 2.62 -11.89
C TRP A 141 12.53 1.20 -12.46
N THR A 142 11.91 0.24 -11.79
CA THR A 142 11.98 -1.18 -12.19
C THR A 142 11.11 -1.54 -13.41
N GLY A 143 10.37 -0.56 -13.94
CA GLY A 143 9.52 -0.77 -15.11
C GLY A 143 8.12 -1.30 -14.78
N LEU A 144 7.39 -1.61 -15.85
CA LEU A 144 6.03 -2.16 -15.77
C LEU A 144 6.08 -3.69 -15.81
N THR A 145 6.50 -4.29 -14.71
CA THR A 145 6.51 -5.75 -14.56
C THR A 145 5.09 -6.33 -14.65
N LYS A 146 4.94 -7.51 -15.23
CA LYS A 146 3.65 -8.22 -15.34
C LYS A 146 3.54 -9.37 -14.34
N ASP A 147 4.66 -9.92 -13.93
CA ASP A 147 4.70 -11.02 -12.99
C ASP A 147 4.49 -10.50 -11.55
N MET A 148 3.61 -11.15 -10.82
CA MET A 148 3.38 -10.83 -9.39
C MET A 148 4.61 -11.10 -8.54
N ALA A 149 5.45 -12.06 -8.91
CA ALA A 149 6.68 -12.38 -8.18
C ALA A 149 7.72 -11.24 -8.25
N GLU A 150 7.67 -10.41 -9.27
CA GLU A 150 8.58 -9.26 -9.45
C GLU A 150 8.12 -8.00 -8.69
N ASN A 151 6.89 -8.01 -8.15
CA ASN A 151 6.29 -6.87 -7.46
C ASN A 151 6.15 -7.15 -5.97
N ILE A 152 6.41 -6.15 -5.14
CA ILE A 152 6.11 -6.24 -3.70
C ILE A 152 4.61 -6.10 -3.45
N GLN A 153 3.94 -5.21 -4.18
CA GLN A 153 2.51 -4.95 -4.09
C GLN A 153 1.84 -5.23 -5.45
N PRO A 154 0.58 -5.69 -5.46
CA PRO A 154 -0.14 -5.94 -6.70
C PRO A 154 -0.18 -4.68 -7.59
N ARG A 155 0.28 -4.83 -8.82
CA ARG A 155 0.25 -3.75 -9.82
C ARG A 155 -1.14 -3.51 -10.36
N PHE A 156 -1.89 -4.58 -10.59
CA PHE A 156 -3.27 -4.50 -11.08
C PHE A 156 -4.22 -4.68 -9.91
N GLN A 157 -5.21 -3.81 -9.83
CA GLN A 157 -6.25 -3.86 -8.82
C GLN A 157 -7.62 -3.73 -9.49
N ALA A 158 -8.58 -4.53 -9.02
CA ALA A 158 -9.98 -4.38 -9.37
C ALA A 158 -10.73 -3.87 -8.15
N ASN A 159 -11.28 -2.67 -8.25
CA ASN A 159 -11.96 -2.00 -7.16
C ASN A 159 -13.46 -1.93 -7.44
N ILE A 160 -14.27 -2.12 -6.40
CA ILE A 160 -15.71 -1.89 -6.40
C ILE A 160 -15.97 -0.68 -5.51
N HIS A 161 -16.58 0.36 -6.07
CA HIS A 161 -16.99 1.55 -5.32
C HIS A 161 -18.42 1.36 -4.81
N LYS A 162 -18.60 1.34 -3.48
CA LYS A 162 -19.87 1.05 -2.80
C LYS A 162 -21.01 1.98 -3.25
N GLU A 163 -20.70 3.24 -3.45
CA GLU A 163 -21.67 4.29 -3.74
C GLU A 163 -22.45 4.08 -5.07
N ASN A 164 -21.81 3.41 -6.04
CA ASN A 164 -22.39 3.18 -7.36
C ASN A 164 -22.49 1.69 -7.69
N PHE A 165 -22.38 0.81 -6.70
CA PHE A 165 -22.35 -0.63 -6.94
C PHE A 165 -23.76 -1.20 -7.13
N SER A 166 -23.96 -1.88 -8.26
CA SER A 166 -25.09 -2.78 -8.53
C SER A 166 -24.57 -4.11 -9.06
N LEU A 167 -25.22 -5.20 -8.70
CA LEU A 167 -24.88 -6.53 -9.23
C LEU A 167 -24.96 -6.59 -10.76
N ASP A 168 -25.82 -5.79 -11.37
CA ASP A 168 -25.98 -5.73 -12.83
C ASP A 168 -24.77 -5.13 -13.56
N GLN A 169 -23.93 -4.39 -12.85
CA GLN A 169 -22.67 -3.86 -13.39
C GLN A 169 -21.59 -4.92 -13.50
N LEU A 170 -21.73 -6.06 -12.80
CA LEU A 170 -20.80 -7.16 -12.91
C LEU A 170 -20.97 -7.89 -14.26
N SER A 171 -19.88 -8.48 -14.74
CA SER A 171 -19.91 -9.31 -15.95
C SER A 171 -20.93 -10.45 -15.81
N LYS A 172 -21.49 -10.90 -16.92
CA LYS A 172 -22.43 -12.03 -16.95
C LYS A 172 -21.84 -13.28 -16.29
N SER A 173 -20.55 -13.55 -16.52
CA SER A 173 -19.83 -14.69 -15.92
C SER A 173 -19.71 -14.57 -14.42
N THR A 174 -19.42 -13.39 -13.89
CA THR A 174 -19.35 -13.12 -12.45
C THR A 174 -20.70 -13.31 -11.77
N ARG A 175 -21.78 -12.74 -12.36
CA ARG A 175 -23.16 -12.96 -11.84
C ARG A 175 -23.56 -14.42 -11.84
N GLN A 176 -23.19 -15.16 -12.89
CA GLN A 176 -23.44 -16.60 -12.97
C GLN A 176 -22.65 -17.37 -11.89
N ALA A 177 -21.39 -17.01 -11.64
CA ALA A 177 -20.58 -17.61 -10.58
C ALA A 177 -21.19 -17.39 -9.19
N ILE A 178 -21.66 -16.16 -8.91
CA ILE A 178 -22.35 -15.83 -7.65
C ILE A 178 -23.63 -16.70 -7.48
N ARG A 179 -24.45 -16.81 -8.54
CA ARG A 179 -25.67 -17.63 -8.51
C ARG A 179 -25.33 -19.12 -8.25
N THR A 180 -24.33 -19.62 -8.94
CA THR A 180 -23.88 -21.02 -8.79
C THR A 180 -23.37 -21.29 -7.37
N ALA A 181 -22.60 -20.35 -6.79
CA ALA A 181 -22.12 -20.48 -5.42
C ALA A 181 -23.27 -20.53 -4.41
N ARG A 182 -24.23 -19.63 -4.53
CA ARG A 182 -25.44 -19.63 -3.68
C ARG A 182 -26.26 -20.93 -3.81
N ASN A 183 -26.47 -21.40 -5.03
CA ASN A 183 -27.19 -22.65 -5.28
C ASN A 183 -26.48 -23.89 -4.71
N LYS A 184 -25.15 -23.81 -4.54
CA LYS A 184 -24.35 -24.87 -3.89
C LYS A 184 -24.28 -24.71 -2.37
N GLY A 185 -25.05 -23.82 -1.76
CA GLY A 185 -25.12 -23.62 -0.32
C GLY A 185 -23.93 -22.86 0.26
N LEU A 186 -23.21 -22.06 -0.59
CA LEU A 186 -22.14 -21.22 -0.06
C LEU A 186 -22.73 -20.05 0.71
N GLU A 187 -22.31 -19.91 1.96
CA GLU A 187 -22.69 -18.82 2.86
C GLU A 187 -21.54 -17.87 3.09
N VAL A 188 -21.85 -16.59 3.28
CA VAL A 188 -20.89 -15.54 3.64
C VAL A 188 -21.17 -15.11 5.07
N LYS A 189 -20.15 -15.21 5.91
CA LYS A 189 -20.21 -14.75 7.30
C LYS A 189 -19.34 -13.49 7.45
N PHE A 190 -19.78 -12.56 8.29
CA PHE A 190 -19.02 -11.39 8.72
C PHE A 190 -18.71 -11.53 10.20
N GLY A 191 -17.48 -11.28 10.60
CA GLY A 191 -17.04 -11.35 11.98
C GLY A 191 -15.56 -10.93 12.11
N GLY A 192 -15.08 -10.95 13.33
CA GLY A 192 -13.72 -10.58 13.71
C GLY A 192 -12.90 -11.78 14.16
N LEU A 193 -12.34 -11.66 15.36
CA LEU A 193 -11.51 -12.73 15.96
C LEU A 193 -12.26 -14.03 16.20
N ASP A 194 -13.57 -13.98 16.39
CA ASP A 194 -14.46 -15.12 16.55
C ASP A 194 -14.50 -16.04 15.33
N LEU A 195 -14.31 -15.51 14.12
CA LEU A 195 -14.26 -16.27 12.88
C LEU A 195 -12.82 -16.60 12.41
N LEU A 196 -11.80 -16.18 13.16
CA LEU A 196 -10.41 -16.31 12.74
C LEU A 196 -9.98 -17.77 12.50
N ASP A 197 -10.50 -18.72 13.28
CA ASP A 197 -10.18 -20.14 13.11
C ASP A 197 -10.80 -20.73 11.84
N GLU A 198 -12.08 -20.43 11.57
CA GLU A 198 -12.74 -20.85 10.32
C GLU A 198 -12.03 -20.24 9.10
N PHE A 199 -11.73 -18.94 9.16
CA PHE A 199 -11.02 -18.25 8.10
C PHE A 199 -9.64 -18.89 7.84
N SER A 200 -8.86 -19.14 8.89
CA SER A 200 -7.53 -19.73 8.77
C SER A 200 -7.57 -21.14 8.18
N PHE A 201 -8.59 -21.92 8.52
CA PHE A 201 -8.83 -23.23 7.94
C PHE A 201 -9.12 -23.16 6.43
N LEU A 202 -9.98 -22.23 6.00
CA LEU A 202 -10.27 -22.00 4.58
C LEU A 202 -9.05 -21.52 3.80
N MET A 203 -8.22 -20.67 4.42
CA MET A 203 -6.97 -20.21 3.82
C MET A 203 -5.99 -21.36 3.60
N LYS A 204 -5.79 -22.25 4.58
CA LYS A 204 -4.96 -23.45 4.44
C LYS A 204 -5.45 -24.39 3.33
N LYS A 205 -6.76 -24.60 3.22
CA LYS A 205 -7.34 -25.35 2.09
C LYS A 205 -7.04 -24.71 0.74
N THR A 206 -7.05 -23.38 0.69
CA THR A 206 -6.74 -22.64 -0.54
C THR A 206 -5.26 -22.75 -0.89
N GLU A 207 -4.36 -22.67 0.09
CA GLU A 207 -2.91 -22.90 -0.09
C GLU A 207 -2.65 -24.27 -0.72
N SER A 208 -3.19 -25.33 -0.11
CA SER A 208 -3.00 -26.70 -0.60
C SER A 208 -3.57 -26.88 -2.02
N ARG A 209 -4.77 -26.34 -2.30
CA ARG A 209 -5.41 -26.47 -3.62
C ARG A 209 -4.68 -25.73 -4.73
N LYS A 210 -4.11 -24.55 -4.40
CA LYS A 210 -3.50 -23.65 -5.37
C LYS A 210 -1.97 -23.76 -5.42
N ASN A 211 -1.39 -24.54 -4.51
CA ASN A 211 0.06 -24.65 -4.33
C ASN A 211 0.73 -23.26 -4.18
N ILE A 212 0.17 -22.42 -3.32
CA ILE A 212 0.67 -21.08 -2.99
C ILE A 212 0.91 -20.99 -1.49
N SER A 213 1.74 -20.03 -1.07
CA SER A 213 1.93 -19.69 0.35
C SER A 213 1.17 -18.42 0.69
N LEU A 214 0.34 -18.48 1.72
CA LEU A 214 -0.44 -17.36 2.24
C LEU A 214 0.06 -16.96 3.62
N ARG A 215 -0.49 -15.88 4.19
CA ARG A 215 -0.16 -15.45 5.56
C ARG A 215 -0.76 -16.40 6.59
N GLY A 216 -0.02 -16.65 7.67
CA GLY A 216 -0.49 -17.48 8.78
C GLY A 216 -1.55 -16.80 9.64
N LYS A 217 -2.19 -17.58 10.53
CA LYS A 217 -3.24 -17.12 11.47
C LYS A 217 -2.78 -15.90 12.28
N ASP A 218 -1.54 -15.91 12.79
CA ASP A 218 -0.99 -14.85 13.64
C ASP A 218 -0.97 -13.49 12.93
N TYR A 219 -0.70 -13.48 11.62
CA TYR A 219 -0.76 -12.25 10.83
C TYR A 219 -2.18 -11.65 10.80
N TYR A 220 -3.19 -12.48 10.57
CA TYR A 220 -4.59 -12.04 10.54
C TYR A 220 -5.08 -11.65 11.92
N GLN A 221 -4.65 -12.34 12.97
CA GLN A 221 -4.94 -11.95 14.35
C GLN A 221 -4.38 -10.56 14.66
N LYS A 222 -3.11 -10.30 14.34
CA LYS A 222 -2.51 -8.98 14.48
C LYS A 222 -3.29 -7.92 13.71
N LEU A 223 -3.67 -8.22 12.46
CA LEU A 223 -4.42 -7.29 11.62
C LEU A 223 -5.76 -6.91 12.26
N LEU A 224 -6.55 -7.89 12.69
CA LEU A 224 -7.86 -7.68 13.33
C LEU A 224 -7.73 -6.98 14.70
N THR A 225 -6.66 -7.24 15.45
CA THR A 225 -6.41 -6.57 16.74
C THR A 225 -5.97 -5.11 16.54
N THR A 226 -5.19 -4.85 15.49
CA THR A 226 -4.67 -3.51 15.21
C THR A 226 -5.74 -2.59 14.60
N TYR A 227 -6.62 -3.16 13.79
CA TYR A 227 -7.71 -2.45 13.11
C TYR A 227 -9.04 -3.13 13.48
N PRO A 228 -9.52 -2.95 14.72
CA PRO A 228 -10.87 -3.37 15.09
C PRO A 228 -11.88 -2.54 14.31
N ASN A 229 -12.95 -3.14 13.79
CA ASN A 229 -14.02 -2.51 13.00
C ASN A 229 -14.62 -1.29 13.69
#